data_fca0ea10432e62653b5a94cb8570a5fd
#
_entry.id   fca0ea10432e62653b5a94cb8570a5fd
#
_cell.length_a   1.000
_cell.length_b   1.000
_cell.length_c   1.000
_cell.angle_alpha   90.00
_cell.angle_beta   90.00
_cell.angle_gamma   90.00
#
_symmetry.space_group_name_H-M   'P 1'
#
loop_
_entity.id
_entity.type
_entity.pdbx_description
1 polymer ?
#
loop_
_entity_poly.entity_id
_entity_poly.type
_entity_poly.pdbx_seq_one_letter_code
_entity_poly.pdbx_strand_id
1 'polypeptide(L)'
;IINKTIIFFFSIFIFSVTCVSAEELKKIGKSKDWETLVLIKDNELTCFAQTKPVLQSPKTNKREARLFVSFRPNDKITDEISTTSGYEFNSQNSILATSGKKKYKFDIAQDGFAWISSNKVEKKMIKAMKKGSRIMVTAYNKSGSQTIDHYSLLGFTKAYNTAKKSCTQL
;
A
#
# COMPACT_ATOMS: atom_id res chain seq x y z
N ILE A 1 0.12 55.48 55.89
CA ILE A 1 0.70 54.12 55.84
C ILE A 1 -0.10 53.37 54.84
N ILE A 2 0.45 53.17 53.62
CA ILE A 2 -0.21 52.53 52.51
C ILE A 2 0.36 51.12 52.39
N ASN A 3 -0.47 50.08 52.66
CA ASN A 3 -0.11 48.69 52.45
C ASN A 3 -0.26 48.32 50.97
N LYS A 4 0.86 48.06 50.31
CA LYS A 4 0.87 47.46 48.96
C LYS A 4 0.81 45.93 49.08
N THR A 5 -0.37 45.36 48.80
CA THR A 5 -0.53 43.90 48.64
C THR A 5 -0.05 43.53 47.24
N ILE A 6 1.07 42.82 47.15
CA ILE A 6 1.58 42.26 45.90
C ILE A 6 0.86 40.95 45.64
N ILE A 7 -0.01 40.92 44.63
CA ILE A 7 -0.67 39.70 44.14
C ILE A 7 0.30 39.05 43.11
N PHE A 8 0.83 37.88 43.52
CA PHE A 8 1.71 37.06 42.67
C PHE A 8 0.79 36.20 41.77
N PHE A 9 0.65 36.60 40.53
CA PHE A 9 -0.04 35.76 39.53
C PHE A 9 0.89 34.56 39.15
N PHE A 10 0.58 33.38 39.69
CA PHE A 10 1.19 32.13 39.31
C PHE A 10 0.57 31.63 37.98
N SER A 11 1.19 31.97 36.87
CA SER A 11 0.79 31.49 35.54
C SER A 11 1.11 30.00 35.41
N ILE A 12 0.10 29.15 35.52
CA ILE A 12 0.24 27.71 35.26
C ILE A 12 0.36 27.52 33.75
N PHE A 13 1.58 27.31 33.31
CA PHE A 13 1.87 26.93 31.91
C PHE A 13 1.50 25.45 31.71
N ILE A 14 0.30 25.19 31.18
CA ILE A 14 -0.12 23.84 30.84
C ILE A 14 0.66 23.41 29.58
N PHE A 15 1.70 22.60 29.78
CA PHE A 15 2.40 21.95 28.70
C PHE A 15 1.48 20.88 28.11
N SER A 16 0.84 21.18 26.98
CA SER A 16 0.11 20.19 26.19
C SER A 16 1.15 19.24 25.55
N VAL A 17 1.30 18.04 26.09
CA VAL A 17 2.08 16.98 25.49
C VAL A 17 1.28 16.47 24.29
N THR A 18 1.63 16.90 23.08
CA THR A 18 1.14 16.30 21.85
C THR A 18 1.81 14.94 21.70
N CYS A 19 1.04 13.87 21.85
CA CYS A 19 1.48 12.53 21.50
C CYS A 19 1.72 12.49 19.99
N VAL A 20 2.97 12.61 19.57
CA VAL A 20 3.35 12.32 18.18
C VAL A 20 3.32 10.80 18.04
N SER A 21 2.33 10.29 17.31
CA SER A 21 2.31 8.87 16.94
C SER A 21 3.50 8.60 16.03
N ALA A 22 4.35 7.68 16.43
CA ALA A 22 5.48 7.25 15.63
C ALA A 22 5.01 6.25 14.57
N GLU A 23 5.26 6.56 13.29
CA GLU A 23 5.09 5.63 12.17
C GLU A 23 6.41 4.90 11.97
N GLU A 24 6.41 3.58 12.12
CA GLU A 24 7.59 2.73 11.91
C GLU A 24 7.37 1.80 10.72
N LEU A 25 8.16 2.00 9.65
CA LEU A 25 8.19 1.12 8.48
C LEU A 25 9.46 0.29 8.49
N LYS A 26 9.33 -1.03 8.60
CA LYS A 26 10.44 -1.97 8.64
C LYS A 26 10.41 -2.94 7.47
N LYS A 27 11.49 -2.99 6.69
CA LYS A 27 11.72 -4.03 5.71
C LYS A 27 12.20 -5.29 6.41
N ILE A 28 11.45 -6.38 6.29
CA ILE A 28 11.73 -7.65 6.97
C ILE A 28 12.23 -8.74 6.02
N GLY A 29 12.16 -8.52 4.69
CA GLY A 29 12.67 -9.48 3.72
C GLY A 29 12.69 -8.97 2.29
N LYS A 30 13.49 -9.65 1.49
CA LYS A 30 13.51 -9.52 0.03
C LYS A 30 13.55 -10.91 -0.60
N SER A 31 12.76 -11.12 -1.64
CA SER A 31 12.72 -12.35 -2.41
C SER A 31 12.64 -12.01 -3.89
N LYS A 32 13.78 -12.09 -4.59
CA LYS A 32 13.92 -11.68 -6.00
C LYS A 32 13.40 -10.25 -6.20
N ASP A 33 12.30 -10.08 -6.95
CA ASP A 33 11.74 -8.79 -7.32
C ASP A 33 10.72 -8.26 -6.29
N TRP A 34 10.48 -9.02 -5.21
CA TRP A 34 9.52 -8.68 -4.16
C TRP A 34 10.18 -8.37 -2.83
N GLU A 35 9.65 -7.39 -2.13
CA GLU A 35 10.03 -7.01 -0.77
C GLU A 35 8.88 -7.26 0.19
N THR A 36 9.21 -7.60 1.44
CA THR A 36 8.23 -7.72 2.52
C THR A 36 8.51 -6.67 3.57
N LEU A 37 7.49 -5.93 3.95
CA LEU A 37 7.55 -4.84 4.91
C LEU A 37 6.48 -5.01 6.00
N VAL A 38 6.77 -4.43 7.15
CA VAL A 38 5.83 -4.26 8.26
C VAL A 38 5.75 -2.77 8.56
N LEU A 39 4.55 -2.25 8.61
CA LEU A 39 4.23 -0.90 9.04
C LEU A 39 3.49 -0.97 10.37
N ILE A 40 3.98 -0.24 11.36
CA ILE A 40 3.30 0.01 12.63
C ILE A 40 2.96 1.49 12.66
N LYS A 41 1.68 1.78 12.75
CA LYS A 41 1.15 3.15 12.85
C LYS A 41 -0.03 3.16 13.79
N ASP A 42 -0.04 4.08 14.76
CA ASP A 42 -1.13 4.22 15.74
C ASP A 42 -1.46 2.91 16.47
N ASN A 43 -0.46 2.06 16.76
CA ASN A 43 -0.59 0.70 17.28
C ASN A 43 -1.31 -0.29 16.35
N GLU A 44 -1.50 0.07 15.09
CA GLU A 44 -2.03 -0.80 14.06
C GLU A 44 -0.90 -1.42 13.24
N LEU A 45 -1.05 -2.71 12.98
CA LEU A 45 -0.08 -3.51 12.25
C LEU A 45 -0.55 -3.75 10.82
N THR A 46 0.29 -3.41 9.85
CA THR A 46 0.11 -3.76 8.44
C THR A 46 1.34 -4.52 7.95
N CYS A 47 1.16 -5.72 7.44
CA CYS A 47 2.25 -6.48 6.80
C CYS A 47 1.94 -6.60 5.32
N PHE A 48 2.91 -6.34 4.46
CA PHE A 48 2.66 -6.39 3.03
C PHE A 48 3.87 -6.85 2.23
N ALA A 49 3.59 -7.50 1.11
CA ALA A 49 4.53 -7.75 0.04
C ALA A 49 4.34 -6.71 -1.05
N GLN A 50 5.43 -6.14 -1.57
CA GLN A 50 5.38 -5.15 -2.65
C GLN A 50 6.43 -5.43 -3.72
N THR A 51 6.16 -4.91 -4.92
CA THR A 51 7.13 -4.90 -6.02
C THR A 51 6.99 -3.63 -6.86
N LYS A 52 8.09 -3.25 -7.52
CA LYS A 52 8.11 -2.20 -8.56
C LYS A 52 8.00 -2.85 -9.93
N PRO A 53 7.48 -2.13 -10.95
CA PRO A 53 7.44 -2.66 -12.30
C PRO A 53 8.85 -2.85 -12.86
N VAL A 54 9.06 -3.94 -13.58
CA VAL A 54 10.29 -4.21 -14.33
C VAL A 54 10.30 -3.52 -15.69
N LEU A 55 9.13 -3.11 -16.17
CA LEU A 55 8.95 -2.33 -17.38
C LEU A 55 7.73 -1.44 -17.24
N GLN A 56 7.87 -0.17 -17.64
CA GLN A 56 6.79 0.81 -17.68
C GLN A 56 6.57 1.33 -19.10
N SER A 57 5.31 1.51 -19.50
CA SER A 57 4.94 2.16 -20.76
C SER A 57 4.00 3.34 -20.45
N PRO A 58 4.25 4.52 -21.05
CA PRO A 58 5.40 4.90 -21.85
C PRO A 58 6.71 4.91 -21.04
N LYS A 59 7.84 4.66 -21.71
CA LYS A 59 9.18 4.60 -21.07
C LYS A 59 9.72 5.97 -20.66
N THR A 60 9.18 7.03 -21.23
CA THR A 60 9.68 8.41 -21.09
C THR A 60 9.53 8.99 -19.69
N ASN A 61 8.57 8.51 -18.92
CA ASN A 61 8.28 9.02 -17.58
C ASN A 61 8.37 7.88 -16.57
N LYS A 62 9.48 7.81 -15.82
CA LYS A 62 9.56 6.92 -14.66
C LYS A 62 8.53 7.36 -13.63
N ARG A 63 7.68 6.41 -13.22
CA ARG A 63 6.60 6.62 -12.25
C ARG A 63 6.86 5.75 -11.01
N GLU A 64 6.45 6.23 -9.85
CA GLU A 64 6.52 5.45 -8.59
C GLU A 64 5.37 4.44 -8.50
N ALA A 65 5.24 3.61 -9.54
CA ALA A 65 4.24 2.54 -9.58
C ALA A 65 4.64 1.39 -8.67
N ARG A 66 3.66 0.77 -8.03
CA ARG A 66 3.83 -0.41 -7.16
C ARG A 66 2.59 -1.29 -7.19
N LEU A 67 2.82 -2.57 -6.96
CA LEU A 67 1.78 -3.58 -6.70
C LEU A 67 2.01 -4.16 -5.31
N PHE A 68 0.90 -4.30 -4.54
CA PHE A 68 0.93 -4.74 -3.14
C PHE A 68 -0.01 -5.92 -2.91
N VAL A 69 0.34 -6.74 -1.90
CA VAL A 69 -0.61 -7.63 -1.23
C VAL A 69 -0.43 -7.43 0.28
N SER A 70 -1.51 -7.03 0.96
CA SER A 70 -1.48 -6.56 2.34
C SER A 70 -2.34 -7.41 3.27
N PHE A 71 -1.93 -7.42 4.54
CA PHE A 71 -2.61 -8.04 5.67
C PHE A 71 -2.73 -7.00 6.78
N ARG A 72 -3.94 -6.76 7.28
CA ARG A 72 -4.23 -5.86 8.39
C ARG A 72 -5.09 -6.58 9.44
N PRO A 73 -4.45 -7.21 10.45
CA PRO A 73 -5.17 -8.03 11.44
C PRO A 73 -6.23 -7.24 12.22
N ASN A 74 -5.93 -5.98 12.59
CA ASN A 74 -6.83 -5.11 13.32
C ASN A 74 -8.16 -4.89 12.57
N ASP A 75 -8.09 -4.76 11.25
CA ASP A 75 -9.25 -4.58 10.36
C ASP A 75 -9.86 -5.91 9.92
N LYS A 76 -9.29 -7.05 10.32
CA LYS A 76 -9.64 -8.39 9.81
C LYS A 76 -9.48 -8.53 8.29
N ILE A 77 -8.57 -7.76 7.70
CA ILE A 77 -8.27 -7.76 6.27
C ILE A 77 -7.14 -8.73 5.98
N THR A 78 -7.40 -9.63 5.04
CA THR A 78 -6.42 -10.58 4.53
C THR A 78 -6.45 -10.57 3.02
N ASP A 79 -5.27 -10.73 2.40
CA ASP A 79 -5.16 -10.89 0.95
C ASP A 79 -5.57 -9.64 0.13
N GLU A 80 -5.56 -8.45 0.73
CA GLU A 80 -5.93 -7.22 0.04
C GLU A 80 -4.90 -6.90 -1.05
N ILE A 81 -5.37 -6.72 -2.28
CA ILE A 81 -4.54 -6.33 -3.42
C ILE A 81 -4.77 -4.86 -3.74
N SER A 82 -3.68 -4.11 -3.79
CA SER A 82 -3.70 -2.71 -4.21
C SER A 82 -2.57 -2.38 -5.17
N THR A 83 -2.75 -1.30 -5.92
CA THR A 83 -1.75 -0.79 -6.86
C THR A 83 -1.75 0.74 -6.86
N THR A 84 -0.59 1.31 -7.15
CA THR A 84 -0.46 2.71 -7.58
C THR A 84 0.32 2.77 -8.87
N SER A 85 -0.02 3.69 -9.74
CA SER A 85 0.74 3.97 -10.97
C SER A 85 1.58 5.24 -10.86
N GLY A 86 1.65 5.84 -9.65
CA GLY A 86 2.38 7.07 -9.36
C GLY A 86 1.65 8.34 -9.82
N TYR A 87 0.32 8.27 -9.96
CA TYR A 87 -0.55 9.40 -10.31
C TYR A 87 -2.00 9.12 -9.88
N GLU A 88 -2.83 10.17 -9.87
CA GLU A 88 -4.27 10.05 -9.67
C GLU A 88 -4.97 9.44 -10.90
N PHE A 89 -5.76 8.39 -10.66
CA PHE A 89 -6.44 7.66 -11.71
C PHE A 89 -7.60 8.44 -12.33
N ASN A 90 -7.84 8.19 -13.62
CA ASN A 90 -9.02 8.68 -14.32
C ASN A 90 -10.24 7.84 -13.95
N SER A 91 -11.31 8.49 -13.49
CA SER A 91 -12.55 7.82 -13.07
C SER A 91 -13.37 7.23 -14.22
N GLN A 92 -13.12 7.65 -15.46
CA GLN A 92 -13.84 7.19 -16.65
C GLN A 92 -13.30 5.88 -17.23
N ASN A 93 -12.08 5.47 -16.83
CA ASN A 93 -11.39 4.33 -17.38
C ASN A 93 -11.18 3.23 -16.32
N SER A 94 -11.28 1.97 -16.75
CA SER A 94 -11.03 0.83 -15.87
C SER A 94 -9.56 0.62 -15.62
N ILE A 95 -9.19 0.31 -14.38
CA ILE A 95 -7.87 -0.15 -13.98
C ILE A 95 -7.90 -1.68 -13.97
N LEU A 96 -7.02 -2.32 -14.76
CA LEU A 96 -7.05 -3.76 -14.98
C LEU A 96 -5.69 -4.41 -14.75
N ALA A 97 -5.65 -5.44 -13.92
CA ALA A 97 -4.52 -6.37 -13.90
C ALA A 97 -4.77 -7.54 -14.87
N THR A 98 -3.76 -7.89 -15.65
CA THR A 98 -3.84 -8.99 -16.62
C THR A 98 -2.73 -10.01 -16.37
N SER A 99 -3.11 -11.27 -16.16
CA SER A 99 -2.19 -12.40 -16.02
C SER A 99 -2.58 -13.53 -16.98
N GLY A 100 -1.81 -13.71 -18.04
CA GLY A 100 -2.18 -14.57 -19.17
C GLY A 100 -3.48 -14.08 -19.81
N LYS A 101 -4.49 -14.95 -19.88
CA LYS A 101 -5.82 -14.62 -20.42
C LYS A 101 -6.79 -14.06 -19.36
N LYS A 102 -6.40 -14.00 -18.09
CA LYS A 102 -7.27 -13.57 -16.99
C LYS A 102 -7.10 -12.09 -16.73
N LYS A 103 -8.24 -11.41 -16.50
CA LYS A 103 -8.31 -10.00 -16.14
C LYS A 103 -8.95 -9.83 -14.78
N TYR A 104 -8.43 -8.90 -13.99
CA TYR A 104 -8.91 -8.54 -12.66
C TYR A 104 -9.07 -7.03 -12.62
N LYS A 105 -10.26 -6.55 -12.24
CA LYS A 105 -10.57 -5.13 -12.17
C LYS A 105 -10.30 -4.60 -10.77
N PHE A 106 -9.56 -3.49 -10.68
CA PHE A 106 -9.52 -2.64 -9.50
C PHE A 106 -10.71 -1.69 -9.59
N ASP A 107 -11.68 -1.85 -8.73
CA ASP A 107 -12.99 -1.20 -8.79
C ASP A 107 -13.17 -0.10 -7.74
N ILE A 108 -12.19 0.08 -6.86
CA ILE A 108 -12.08 1.21 -5.93
C ILE A 108 -10.81 1.98 -6.28
N ALA A 109 -10.90 3.30 -6.46
CA ALA A 109 -9.74 4.16 -6.68
C ALA A 109 -9.88 5.43 -5.83
N GLN A 110 -8.83 5.73 -5.05
CA GLN A 110 -8.76 6.90 -4.17
C GLN A 110 -7.29 7.28 -3.91
N ASP A 111 -6.99 8.58 -3.90
CA ASP A 111 -5.68 9.13 -3.50
C ASP A 111 -4.49 8.49 -4.23
N GLY A 112 -4.65 8.21 -5.54
CA GLY A 112 -3.62 7.61 -6.38
C GLY A 112 -3.40 6.11 -6.18
N PHE A 113 -4.24 5.46 -5.35
CA PHE A 113 -4.25 4.01 -5.16
C PHE A 113 -5.53 3.40 -5.72
N ALA A 114 -5.47 2.13 -6.07
CA ALA A 114 -6.63 1.35 -6.48
C ALA A 114 -6.64 -0.03 -5.82
N TRP A 115 -7.84 -0.52 -5.48
CA TRP A 115 -8.09 -1.78 -4.79
C TRP A 115 -9.13 -2.63 -5.51
N ILE A 116 -9.12 -3.91 -5.19
CA ILE A 116 -10.17 -4.87 -5.57
C ILE A 116 -11.12 -5.00 -4.38
N SER A 117 -12.42 -4.69 -4.56
CA SER A 117 -13.42 -4.75 -3.47
C SER A 117 -13.80 -6.18 -3.08
N SER A 118 -13.59 -7.15 -3.97
CA SER A 118 -14.03 -8.54 -3.77
C SER A 118 -12.89 -9.44 -3.32
N ASN A 119 -12.93 -9.89 -2.06
CA ASN A 119 -11.97 -10.86 -1.52
C ASN A 119 -11.91 -12.17 -2.34
N LYS A 120 -13.03 -12.59 -2.95
CA LYS A 120 -13.07 -13.74 -3.87
C LYS A 120 -12.24 -13.50 -5.13
N VAL A 121 -12.25 -12.28 -5.66
CA VAL A 121 -11.44 -11.89 -6.84
C VAL A 121 -9.98 -11.80 -6.46
N GLU A 122 -9.65 -11.20 -5.31
CA GLU A 122 -8.28 -11.13 -4.79
C GLU A 122 -7.66 -12.51 -4.63
N LYS A 123 -8.35 -13.45 -3.99
CA LYS A 123 -7.89 -14.85 -3.85
C LYS A 123 -7.63 -15.53 -5.19
N LYS A 124 -8.47 -15.26 -6.21
CA LYS A 124 -8.24 -15.79 -7.57
C LYS A 124 -7.01 -15.16 -8.21
N MET A 125 -6.80 -13.86 -8.03
CA MET A 125 -5.63 -13.15 -8.55
C MET A 125 -4.35 -13.63 -7.87
N ILE A 126 -4.33 -13.76 -6.53
CA ILE A 126 -3.19 -14.31 -5.77
C ILE A 126 -2.84 -15.72 -6.25
N LYS A 127 -3.84 -16.58 -6.47
CA LYS A 127 -3.61 -17.93 -7.01
C LYS A 127 -2.97 -17.89 -8.41
N ALA A 128 -3.37 -16.93 -9.25
CA ALA A 128 -2.75 -16.72 -10.57
C ALA A 128 -1.33 -16.17 -10.44
N MET A 129 -1.09 -15.21 -9.54
CA MET A 129 0.23 -14.64 -9.29
C MET A 129 1.23 -15.68 -8.76
N LYS A 130 0.80 -16.61 -7.91
CA LYS A 130 1.66 -17.71 -7.40
C LYS A 130 2.10 -18.69 -8.50
N LYS A 131 1.36 -18.78 -9.60
CA LYS A 131 1.62 -19.70 -10.71
C LYS A 131 2.21 -19.02 -11.94
N GLY A 132 2.08 -17.70 -12.02
CA GLY A 132 2.52 -16.91 -13.15
C GLY A 132 3.97 -16.44 -13.04
N SER A 133 4.50 -15.92 -14.14
CA SER A 133 5.83 -15.27 -14.18
C SER A 133 5.73 -13.74 -14.26
N ARG A 134 4.60 -13.21 -14.73
CA ARG A 134 4.39 -11.78 -14.94
C ARG A 134 2.92 -11.42 -14.80
N ILE A 135 2.65 -10.19 -14.34
CA ILE A 135 1.34 -9.55 -14.36
C ILE A 135 1.50 -8.12 -14.88
N MET A 136 0.51 -7.64 -15.64
CA MET A 136 0.48 -6.28 -16.16
C MET A 136 -0.66 -5.51 -15.51
N VAL A 137 -0.43 -4.26 -15.14
CA VAL A 137 -1.48 -3.33 -14.73
C VAL A 137 -1.61 -2.26 -15.79
N THR A 138 -2.81 -2.16 -16.37
CA THR A 138 -3.19 -1.08 -17.30
C THR A 138 -4.05 -0.09 -16.55
N ALA A 139 -3.68 1.18 -16.61
CA ALA A 139 -4.38 2.28 -15.95
C ALA A 139 -4.34 3.54 -16.82
N TYR A 140 -5.08 4.56 -16.41
CA TYR A 140 -5.19 5.84 -17.11
C TYR A 140 -5.05 6.98 -16.11
N ASN A 141 -4.24 7.98 -16.45
CA ASN A 141 -4.10 9.18 -15.64
C ASN A 141 -5.29 10.14 -15.82
N LYS A 142 -5.34 11.22 -15.04
CA LYS A 142 -6.44 12.21 -15.11
C LYS A 142 -6.68 12.76 -16.51
N SER A 143 -5.64 12.89 -17.35
CA SER A 143 -5.77 13.35 -18.73
C SER A 143 -6.27 12.27 -19.71
N GLY A 144 -6.50 11.02 -19.23
CA GLY A 144 -6.92 9.89 -20.06
C GLY A 144 -5.78 9.17 -20.78
N SER A 145 -4.53 9.52 -20.48
CA SER A 145 -3.37 8.82 -21.06
C SER A 145 -3.18 7.46 -20.45
N GLN A 146 -3.08 6.42 -21.28
CA GLN A 146 -2.88 5.05 -20.83
C GLN A 146 -1.45 4.81 -20.38
N THR A 147 -1.31 4.02 -19.31
CA THR A 147 -0.03 3.44 -18.89
C THR A 147 -0.15 1.94 -18.71
N ILE A 148 0.96 1.24 -18.88
CA ILE A 148 1.07 -0.20 -18.64
C ILE A 148 2.31 -0.46 -17.80
N ASP A 149 2.11 -1.07 -16.63
CA ASP A 149 3.16 -1.45 -15.71
C ASP A 149 3.28 -2.98 -15.69
N HIS A 150 4.46 -3.50 -16.03
CA HIS A 150 4.75 -4.92 -16.02
C HIS A 150 5.49 -5.29 -14.74
N TYR A 151 4.91 -6.19 -13.96
CA TYR A 151 5.48 -6.67 -12.72
C TYR A 151 5.96 -8.11 -12.88
N SER A 152 7.18 -8.37 -12.43
CA SER A 152 7.69 -9.74 -12.28
C SER A 152 7.02 -10.44 -11.09
N LEU A 153 6.70 -11.70 -11.23
CA LEU A 153 6.16 -12.53 -10.14
C LEU A 153 7.23 -13.43 -9.51
N LEU A 154 8.50 -13.26 -9.91
CA LEU A 154 9.62 -13.97 -9.30
C LEU A 154 9.78 -13.55 -7.84
N GLY A 155 9.66 -14.52 -6.93
CA GLY A 155 9.75 -14.29 -5.49
C GLY A 155 8.42 -13.94 -4.81
N PHE A 156 7.33 -13.74 -5.56
CA PHE A 156 6.03 -13.38 -5.02
C PHE A 156 5.55 -14.34 -3.92
N THR A 157 5.53 -15.65 -4.20
CA THR A 157 5.01 -16.64 -3.25
C THR A 157 5.73 -16.59 -1.91
N LYS A 158 7.06 -16.44 -1.92
CA LYS A 158 7.86 -16.33 -0.68
C LYS A 158 7.56 -15.02 0.05
N ALA A 159 7.54 -13.89 -0.64
CA ALA A 159 7.25 -12.59 -0.04
C ALA A 159 5.83 -12.55 0.55
N TYR A 160 4.83 -13.04 -0.17
CA TYR A 160 3.45 -13.19 0.31
C TYR A 160 3.36 -14.02 1.60
N ASN A 161 3.99 -15.20 1.63
CA ASN A 161 3.97 -16.08 2.80
C ASN A 161 4.68 -15.42 4.00
N THR A 162 5.78 -14.69 3.76
CA THR A 162 6.50 -13.95 4.80
C THR A 162 5.62 -12.83 5.36
N ALA A 163 4.97 -12.02 4.52
CA ALA A 163 4.06 -10.96 4.95
C ALA A 163 2.90 -11.52 5.78
N LYS A 164 2.24 -12.56 5.27
CA LYS A 164 1.14 -13.23 5.97
C LYS A 164 1.56 -13.74 7.36
N LYS A 165 2.69 -14.45 7.44
CA LYS A 165 3.23 -14.99 8.70
C LYS A 165 3.55 -13.88 9.70
N SER A 166 4.13 -12.77 9.26
CA SER A 166 4.49 -11.64 10.13
C SER A 166 3.29 -10.98 10.80
N CYS A 167 2.12 -11.01 10.16
CA CYS A 167 0.87 -10.50 10.73
C CYS A 167 0.05 -11.52 11.51
N THR A 168 0.46 -12.80 11.55
CA THR A 168 -0.25 -13.85 12.31
C THR A 168 0.51 -14.28 13.56
N GLN A 169 1.75 -13.83 13.77
CA GLN A 169 2.62 -14.22 14.89
C GLN A 169 2.77 -13.15 15.97
N LEU A 170 2.00 -12.07 15.89
CA LEU A 170 1.86 -11.02 16.89
C LEU A 170 0.42 -11.06 17.46
#